data_7ae52048deae545401bde6865dddb54d
#
_entry.id   7ae52048deae545401bde6865dddb54d
#
_cell.length_a   1.000
_cell.length_b   1.000
_cell.length_c   1.000
_cell.angle_alpha   90.00
_cell.angle_beta   90.00
_cell.angle_gamma   90.00
#
_symmetry.space_group_name_H-M   'P 1'
#
loop_
_entity.id
_entity.type
_entity.pdbx_description
1 polymer ?
#
loop_
_entity_poly.entity_id
_entity_poly.type
_entity_poly.pdbx_seq_one_letter_code
_entity_poly.pdbx_strand_id
1 'polypeptide(L)'
;MEKEKKLNPSLPSGFEDRWDKKLVLKKQLLKEIENNFIKFGAEPLETPSFEISENIGSFLAEDEANPMSDVFSFKDGDKSITLRYDLSSPLARFVAQNNQELPSVYKRYAIQNVFRNEKPGNGRYREFMQADFDIIGNTNPAQANAELCNLITNTLLDCGLNKEQFTINVSNRKIVQGLINELNISEEKQLKVIRAIDKLDKPGFGLTGVEALLKKERKDASGAVTKGADLNDDQVKQILDFLKIKDLKELKQKLTNELSQEGIKELEDFFEVINFGNAKDQVQ
;
A
#
# COMPACT_ATOMS: atom_id res chain seq x y z
N MET A 1 47.29 -29.91 10.80
CA MET A 1 46.04 -29.71 11.56
C MET A 1 45.40 -28.44 11.02
N GLU A 2 44.43 -28.56 10.14
CA GLU A 2 43.62 -27.43 9.70
C GLU A 2 42.80 -26.93 10.93
N LYS A 3 42.94 -25.64 11.23
CA LYS A 3 42.13 -25.01 12.27
C LYS A 3 40.66 -25.06 11.81
N GLU A 4 39.82 -25.83 12.48
CA GLU A 4 38.37 -25.77 12.28
C GLU A 4 37.93 -24.32 12.32
N LYS A 5 37.39 -23.84 11.19
CA LYS A 5 36.89 -22.48 11.07
C LYS A 5 35.62 -22.41 11.93
N LYS A 6 35.73 -21.79 13.11
CA LYS A 6 34.56 -21.53 13.97
C LYS A 6 33.49 -20.77 13.15
N LEU A 7 32.35 -21.40 12.97
CA LEU A 7 31.18 -20.73 12.38
C LEU A 7 30.73 -19.60 13.30
N ASN A 8 30.59 -18.42 12.76
CA ASN A 8 29.98 -17.30 13.48
C ASN A 8 28.47 -17.31 13.19
N PRO A 9 27.63 -17.67 14.17
CA PRO A 9 26.18 -17.74 13.96
C PRO A 9 25.65 -16.31 13.71
N SER A 10 25.10 -16.07 12.53
CA SER A 10 24.54 -14.78 12.15
C SER A 10 23.31 -14.99 11.24
N LEU A 11 22.34 -14.09 11.34
CA LEU A 11 21.20 -14.06 10.45
C LEU A 11 21.55 -13.30 9.15
N PRO A 12 20.87 -13.61 8.05
CA PRO A 12 20.90 -12.74 6.87
C PRO A 12 20.43 -11.33 7.22
N SER A 13 21.01 -10.32 6.56
CA SER A 13 20.65 -8.93 6.80
C SER A 13 19.15 -8.68 6.50
N GLY A 14 18.45 -8.05 7.43
CA GLY A 14 17.01 -7.75 7.32
C GLY A 14 16.08 -8.87 7.75
N PHE A 15 16.61 -9.95 8.33
CA PHE A 15 15.86 -11.03 8.98
C PHE A 15 16.05 -10.98 10.48
N GLU A 16 15.08 -11.46 11.25
CA GLU A 16 15.15 -11.49 12.71
C GLU A 16 14.53 -12.77 13.29
N ASP A 17 15.11 -13.25 14.38
CA ASP A 17 14.45 -14.24 15.24
C ASP A 17 13.42 -13.53 16.11
N ARG A 18 12.23 -14.11 16.20
CA ARG A 18 11.13 -13.57 17.02
C ARG A 18 10.85 -14.53 18.17
N TRP A 19 10.96 -14.04 19.39
CA TRP A 19 10.87 -14.87 20.59
C TRP A 19 10.34 -14.09 21.79
N ASP A 20 10.14 -14.77 22.94
CA ASP A 20 9.73 -14.19 24.23
C ASP A 20 8.38 -13.41 24.16
N LYS A 21 8.19 -12.51 25.07
CA LYS A 21 6.97 -11.71 25.27
C LYS A 21 6.52 -10.97 24.00
N LYS A 22 7.47 -10.50 23.19
CA LYS A 22 7.17 -9.83 21.92
C LYS A 22 6.43 -10.74 20.96
N LEU A 23 6.85 -12.01 20.85
CA LEU A 23 6.17 -12.99 20.00
C LEU A 23 4.80 -13.35 20.55
N VAL A 24 4.66 -13.47 21.89
CA VAL A 24 3.35 -13.71 22.52
C VAL A 24 2.36 -12.59 22.21
N LEU A 25 2.77 -11.33 22.40
CA LEU A 25 1.94 -10.16 22.09
C LEU A 25 1.58 -10.10 20.60
N LYS A 26 2.55 -10.37 19.72
CA LYS A 26 2.27 -10.43 18.28
C LYS A 26 1.19 -11.47 17.96
N LYS A 27 1.27 -12.67 18.54
CA LYS A 27 0.26 -13.72 18.32
C LYS A 27 -1.13 -13.32 18.84
N GLN A 28 -1.20 -12.59 19.96
CA GLN A 28 -2.46 -12.05 20.48
C GLN A 28 -3.06 -11.03 19.52
N LEU A 29 -2.27 -10.05 19.05
CA LEU A 29 -2.72 -9.06 18.05
C LEU A 29 -3.22 -9.74 16.76
N LEU A 30 -2.47 -10.72 16.25
CA LEU A 30 -2.88 -11.45 15.04
C LEU A 30 -4.20 -12.18 15.22
N LYS A 31 -4.44 -12.74 16.42
CA LYS A 31 -5.72 -13.39 16.73
C LYS A 31 -6.88 -12.39 16.73
N GLU A 32 -6.71 -11.19 17.28
CA GLU A 32 -7.75 -10.15 17.25
C GLU A 32 -8.02 -9.67 15.82
N ILE A 33 -6.97 -9.52 14.99
CA ILE A 33 -7.09 -9.18 13.57
C ILE A 33 -7.90 -10.29 12.85
N GLU A 34 -7.53 -11.54 13.03
CA GLU A 34 -8.20 -12.70 12.42
C GLU A 34 -9.66 -12.78 12.84
N ASN A 35 -9.96 -12.62 14.14
CA ASN A 35 -11.33 -12.60 14.66
C ASN A 35 -12.20 -11.53 13.95
N ASN A 36 -11.63 -10.35 13.71
CA ASN A 36 -12.34 -9.29 12.99
C ASN A 36 -12.57 -9.66 11.52
N PHE A 37 -11.57 -10.24 10.85
CA PHE A 37 -11.73 -10.71 9.47
C PHE A 37 -12.87 -11.73 9.34
N ILE A 38 -12.95 -12.68 10.27
CA ILE A 38 -14.04 -13.66 10.33
C ILE A 38 -15.39 -13.01 10.61
N LYS A 39 -15.47 -12.04 11.56
CA LYS A 39 -16.71 -11.29 11.84
C LYS A 39 -17.25 -10.55 10.61
N PHE A 40 -16.37 -10.10 9.71
CA PHE A 40 -16.74 -9.46 8.46
C PHE A 40 -17.00 -10.43 7.30
N GLY A 41 -17.04 -11.74 7.59
CA GLY A 41 -17.45 -12.78 6.67
C GLY A 41 -16.37 -13.19 5.65
N ALA A 42 -15.10 -12.96 5.95
CA ALA A 42 -14.02 -13.42 5.08
C ALA A 42 -13.63 -14.87 5.40
N GLU A 43 -13.29 -15.61 4.36
CA GLU A 43 -12.76 -16.96 4.43
C GLU A 43 -11.23 -16.97 4.44
N PRO A 44 -10.58 -17.88 5.18
CA PRO A 44 -9.12 -17.97 5.18
C PRO A 44 -8.61 -18.49 3.83
N LEU A 45 -7.53 -17.90 3.35
CA LEU A 45 -6.78 -18.38 2.19
C LEU A 45 -5.29 -18.40 2.51
N GLU A 46 -4.67 -19.58 2.47
CA GLU A 46 -3.21 -19.70 2.51
C GLU A 46 -2.67 -20.10 1.13
N THR A 47 -1.74 -19.29 0.64
CA THR A 47 -1.04 -19.56 -0.62
C THR A 47 0.41 -19.96 -0.34
N PRO A 48 1.08 -20.69 -1.25
CA PRO A 48 2.49 -21.03 -1.12
C PRO A 48 3.37 -19.79 -0.98
N SER A 49 4.48 -19.93 -0.24
CA SER A 49 5.49 -18.85 -0.15
C SER A 49 6.27 -18.65 -1.45
N PHE A 50 6.21 -19.61 -2.34
CA PHE A 50 6.87 -19.60 -3.64
C PHE A 50 5.84 -19.46 -4.75
N GLU A 51 6.12 -18.57 -5.70
CA GLU A 51 5.35 -18.38 -6.92
C GLU A 51 6.26 -18.51 -8.14
N ILE A 52 5.69 -18.89 -9.27
CA ILE A 52 6.38 -18.80 -10.56
C ILE A 52 6.59 -17.31 -10.86
N SER A 53 7.82 -16.90 -11.16
CA SER A 53 8.18 -15.48 -11.31
C SER A 53 7.32 -14.74 -12.34
N GLU A 54 6.88 -15.40 -13.40
CA GLU A 54 5.99 -14.85 -14.42
C GLU A 54 4.61 -14.43 -13.87
N ASN A 55 4.12 -15.10 -12.81
CA ASN A 55 2.83 -14.80 -12.19
C ASN A 55 2.85 -13.51 -11.35
N ILE A 56 4.02 -13.06 -10.92
CA ILE A 56 4.15 -11.84 -10.10
C ILE A 56 4.00 -10.59 -10.95
N GLY A 57 4.30 -10.68 -12.24
CA GLY A 57 4.18 -9.56 -13.19
C GLY A 57 5.32 -8.53 -13.08
N SER A 58 5.33 -7.60 -14.01
CA SER A 58 6.33 -6.53 -14.11
C SER A 58 5.98 -5.26 -13.29
N PHE A 59 4.83 -5.22 -12.64
CA PHE A 59 4.32 -4.03 -11.94
C PHE A 59 5.07 -3.70 -10.63
N LEU A 60 5.88 -4.63 -10.13
CA LEU A 60 6.74 -4.41 -8.95
C LEU A 60 8.00 -3.61 -9.26
N ALA A 61 8.30 -3.36 -10.53
CA ALA A 61 9.53 -2.70 -10.95
C ALA A 61 9.52 -1.21 -10.58
N GLU A 62 10.33 -0.83 -9.60
CA GLU A 62 10.77 0.57 -9.46
C GLU A 62 11.87 0.91 -10.48
N ASP A 63 12.62 -0.07 -10.93
CA ASP A 63 13.70 0.04 -11.92
C ASP A 63 13.31 -0.74 -13.18
N GLU A 64 12.98 -0.02 -14.26
CA GLU A 64 12.67 -0.62 -15.56
C GLU A 64 13.82 -1.47 -16.12
N ALA A 65 15.07 -1.14 -15.74
CA ALA A 65 16.27 -1.89 -16.15
C ALA A 65 16.42 -3.20 -15.36
N ASN A 66 15.86 -3.31 -14.17
CA ASN A 66 15.93 -4.53 -13.35
C ASN A 66 14.62 -4.75 -12.55
N PRO A 67 13.55 -5.17 -13.23
CA PRO A 67 12.21 -5.29 -12.63
C PRO A 67 12.11 -6.29 -11.48
N MET A 68 13.11 -7.14 -11.26
CA MET A 68 13.14 -8.16 -10.21
C MET A 68 14.14 -7.84 -9.09
N SER A 69 14.68 -6.60 -9.03
CA SER A 69 15.70 -6.23 -8.02
C SER A 69 15.21 -6.36 -6.59
N ASP A 70 13.94 -6.09 -6.35
CA ASP A 70 13.34 -6.08 -5.02
C ASP A 70 12.70 -7.41 -4.61
N VAL A 71 12.90 -8.45 -5.41
CA VAL A 71 12.31 -9.78 -5.23
C VAL A 71 13.40 -10.83 -4.99
N PHE A 72 13.17 -11.73 -4.05
CA PHE A 72 14.03 -12.92 -3.90
C PHE A 72 13.63 -13.98 -4.90
N SER A 73 14.52 -14.33 -5.82
CA SER A 73 14.27 -15.34 -6.85
C SER A 73 15.43 -16.32 -6.98
N PHE A 74 15.13 -17.53 -7.46
CA PHE A 74 16.09 -18.58 -7.74
C PHE A 74 15.59 -19.46 -8.90
N LYS A 75 16.47 -20.31 -9.42
CA LYS A 75 16.11 -21.29 -10.45
C LYS A 75 15.77 -22.64 -9.84
N ASP A 76 14.65 -23.24 -10.33
CA ASP A 76 14.26 -24.61 -10.08
C ASP A 76 14.08 -25.29 -11.45
N GLY A 77 15.12 -26.01 -11.89
CA GLY A 77 15.23 -26.48 -13.28
C GLY A 77 15.16 -25.32 -14.26
N ASP A 78 14.24 -25.42 -15.21
CA ASP A 78 14.04 -24.38 -16.25
C ASP A 78 13.14 -23.22 -15.78
N LYS A 79 12.51 -23.36 -14.62
CA LYS A 79 11.60 -22.34 -14.08
C LYS A 79 12.32 -21.34 -13.18
N SER A 80 11.88 -20.08 -13.25
CA SER A 80 12.24 -19.06 -12.27
C SER A 80 11.19 -19.03 -11.18
N ILE A 81 11.61 -19.20 -9.94
CA ILE A 81 10.76 -19.22 -8.75
C ILE A 81 11.08 -17.99 -7.91
N THR A 82 10.05 -17.39 -7.32
CA THR A 82 10.18 -16.17 -6.53
C THR A 82 9.48 -16.34 -5.19
N LEU A 83 10.08 -15.84 -4.13
CA LEU A 83 9.37 -15.65 -2.86
C LEU A 83 8.30 -14.56 -3.03
N ARG A 84 7.08 -14.81 -2.55
CA ARG A 84 5.96 -13.86 -2.68
C ARG A 84 6.32 -12.51 -2.05
N TYR A 85 6.13 -11.45 -2.82
CA TYR A 85 6.38 -10.07 -2.42
C TYR A 85 5.22 -9.46 -1.64
N ASP A 86 4.02 -9.90 -1.94
CA ASP A 86 2.73 -9.52 -1.35
C ASP A 86 1.81 -10.75 -1.25
N LEU A 87 0.57 -10.54 -0.82
CA LEU A 87 -0.47 -11.57 -0.80
C LEU A 87 -1.53 -11.36 -1.89
N SER A 88 -1.48 -10.25 -2.63
CA SER A 88 -2.43 -9.91 -3.69
C SER A 88 -2.12 -10.64 -5.01
N SER A 89 -0.84 -10.75 -5.39
CA SER A 89 -0.44 -11.49 -6.61
C SER A 89 -0.79 -12.98 -6.51
N PRO A 90 -0.48 -13.69 -5.40
CA PRO A 90 -0.95 -15.07 -5.19
C PRO A 90 -2.47 -15.20 -5.20
N LEU A 91 -3.19 -14.21 -4.65
CA LEU A 91 -4.65 -14.18 -4.69
C LEU A 91 -5.17 -14.06 -6.13
N ALA A 92 -4.61 -13.16 -6.94
CA ALA A 92 -5.01 -12.99 -8.34
C ALA A 92 -4.85 -14.30 -9.12
N ARG A 93 -3.72 -15.01 -8.93
CA ARG A 93 -3.52 -16.34 -9.52
C ARG A 93 -4.56 -17.35 -9.03
N PHE A 94 -4.81 -17.41 -7.71
CA PHE A 94 -5.79 -18.32 -7.12
C PHE A 94 -7.19 -18.09 -7.68
N VAL A 95 -7.63 -16.82 -7.77
CA VAL A 95 -8.94 -16.46 -8.34
C VAL A 95 -9.00 -16.83 -9.82
N ALA A 96 -7.96 -16.58 -10.60
CA ALA A 96 -7.92 -16.95 -12.01
C ALA A 96 -8.02 -18.46 -12.24
N GLN A 97 -7.46 -19.27 -11.33
CA GLN A 97 -7.51 -20.73 -11.40
C GLN A 97 -8.86 -21.31 -10.96
N ASN A 98 -9.56 -20.65 -10.02
CA ASN A 98 -10.74 -21.22 -9.35
C ASN A 98 -12.00 -20.35 -9.54
N ASN A 99 -12.04 -19.44 -10.52
CA ASN A 99 -13.10 -18.46 -10.69
C ASN A 99 -14.52 -19.06 -10.84
N GLN A 100 -14.62 -20.30 -11.33
CA GLN A 100 -15.90 -21.00 -11.51
C GLN A 100 -16.45 -21.60 -10.19
N GLU A 101 -15.59 -21.79 -9.20
CA GLU A 101 -15.93 -22.37 -7.90
C GLU A 101 -16.16 -21.29 -6.84
N LEU A 102 -15.67 -20.07 -7.09
CA LEU A 102 -15.77 -18.96 -6.14
C LEU A 102 -17.17 -18.30 -6.22
N PRO A 103 -17.68 -17.78 -5.09
CA PRO A 103 -18.94 -17.01 -5.09
C PRO A 103 -18.79 -15.71 -5.90
N SER A 104 -19.91 -15.17 -6.36
CA SER A 104 -19.95 -13.93 -7.15
C SER A 104 -19.35 -12.71 -6.42
N VAL A 105 -19.38 -12.72 -5.10
CA VAL A 105 -18.62 -11.82 -4.22
C VAL A 105 -17.85 -12.69 -3.25
N TYR A 106 -16.55 -12.74 -3.42
CA TYR A 106 -15.63 -13.50 -2.61
C TYR A 106 -14.88 -12.58 -1.63
N LYS A 107 -15.04 -12.83 -0.34
CA LYS A 107 -14.29 -12.17 0.71
C LYS A 107 -13.27 -13.15 1.27
N ARG A 108 -12.00 -12.76 1.22
CA ARG A 108 -10.93 -13.60 1.78
C ARG A 108 -10.05 -12.81 2.73
N TYR A 109 -9.42 -13.49 3.67
CA TYR A 109 -8.29 -12.96 4.39
C TYR A 109 -7.07 -13.88 4.30
N ALA A 110 -5.89 -13.30 4.45
CA ALA A 110 -4.64 -14.02 4.62
C ALA A 110 -3.74 -13.32 5.64
N ILE A 111 -3.11 -14.10 6.51
CA ILE A 111 -2.14 -13.61 7.50
C ILE A 111 -0.88 -14.43 7.33
N GLN A 112 0.04 -13.95 6.47
CA GLN A 112 1.20 -14.72 6.06
C GLN A 112 2.43 -13.83 5.89
N ASN A 113 3.65 -14.44 5.97
CA ASN A 113 4.88 -13.72 5.71
C ASN A 113 5.03 -13.40 4.22
N VAL A 114 5.58 -12.21 3.95
CA VAL A 114 6.01 -11.74 2.63
C VAL A 114 7.49 -11.39 2.66
N PHE A 115 8.11 -11.34 1.48
CA PHE A 115 9.57 -11.25 1.36
C PHE A 115 9.95 -10.16 0.36
N ARG A 116 10.73 -9.17 0.81
CA ARG A 116 11.15 -8.04 -0.02
C ARG A 116 12.66 -7.89 0.04
N ASN A 117 13.32 -7.92 -1.10
CA ASN A 117 14.77 -7.76 -1.19
C ASN A 117 15.21 -6.29 -1.13
N GLU A 118 14.49 -5.46 -0.43
CA GLU A 118 14.80 -4.06 -0.24
C GLU A 118 15.95 -3.86 0.76
N LYS A 119 16.54 -2.65 0.76
CA LYS A 119 17.56 -2.29 1.75
C LYS A 119 16.93 -2.25 3.14
N PRO A 120 17.40 -3.08 4.09
CA PRO A 120 16.83 -3.10 5.43
C PRO A 120 17.15 -1.82 6.21
N GLY A 121 16.30 -1.49 7.18
CA GLY A 121 16.43 -0.32 8.04
C GLY A 121 15.67 -0.48 9.34
N ASN A 122 15.63 0.55 10.15
CA ASN A 122 14.87 0.52 11.41
C ASN A 122 13.37 0.36 11.11
N GLY A 123 12.79 -0.75 11.58
CA GLY A 123 11.39 -1.11 11.30
C GLY A 123 11.13 -1.63 9.88
N ARG A 124 12.17 -1.82 9.05
CA ARG A 124 12.04 -2.32 7.67
C ARG A 124 12.81 -3.62 7.52
N TYR A 125 12.06 -4.69 7.56
CA TYR A 125 12.57 -6.06 7.45
C TYR A 125 12.39 -6.59 6.03
N ARG A 126 13.21 -7.59 5.67
CA ARG A 126 13.09 -8.33 4.41
C ARG A 126 12.09 -9.48 4.46
N GLU A 127 11.75 -9.92 5.66
CA GLU A 127 10.65 -10.83 5.95
C GLU A 127 9.75 -10.20 6.99
N PHE A 128 8.47 -10.02 6.67
CA PHE A 128 7.48 -9.52 7.60
C PHE A 128 6.10 -10.09 7.29
N MET A 129 5.19 -9.99 8.24
CA MET A 129 3.83 -10.51 8.10
C MET A 129 2.90 -9.43 7.57
N GLN A 130 2.12 -9.76 6.56
CA GLN A 130 0.95 -9.00 6.13
C GLN A 130 -0.32 -9.66 6.65
N ALA A 131 -1.32 -8.86 6.95
CA ALA A 131 -2.68 -9.26 7.24
C ALA A 131 -3.59 -8.56 6.23
N ASP A 132 -4.01 -9.30 5.23
CA ASP A 132 -4.76 -8.79 4.10
C ASP A 132 -6.22 -9.26 4.16
N PHE A 133 -7.13 -8.36 3.83
CA PHE A 133 -8.55 -8.62 3.64
C PHE A 133 -8.97 -8.09 2.27
N ASP A 134 -9.57 -8.94 1.46
CA ASP A 134 -9.98 -8.58 0.09
C ASP A 134 -11.44 -8.91 -0.15
N ILE A 135 -12.09 -8.05 -0.94
CA ILE A 135 -13.43 -8.26 -1.48
C ILE A 135 -13.31 -8.28 -3.00
N ILE A 136 -13.63 -9.41 -3.61
CA ILE A 136 -13.49 -9.62 -5.05
C ILE A 136 -14.86 -9.94 -5.64
N GLY A 137 -15.20 -9.33 -6.76
CA GLY A 137 -16.43 -9.58 -7.45
C GLY A 137 -17.23 -8.31 -7.76
N ASN A 138 -18.48 -8.51 -8.22
CA ASN A 138 -19.35 -7.39 -8.58
C ASN A 138 -20.05 -6.84 -7.34
N THR A 139 -19.46 -5.83 -6.73
CA THR A 139 -19.98 -5.14 -5.56
C THR A 139 -20.00 -3.63 -5.78
N ASN A 140 -20.78 -2.90 -4.97
CA ASN A 140 -20.74 -1.43 -4.98
C ASN A 140 -19.43 -0.95 -4.31
N PRO A 141 -18.56 -0.21 -5.01
CA PRO A 141 -17.27 0.21 -4.47
C PRO A 141 -17.38 1.06 -3.19
N ALA A 142 -18.38 1.95 -3.10
CA ALA A 142 -18.57 2.79 -1.91
C ALA A 142 -18.91 1.93 -0.68
N GLN A 143 -19.75 0.90 -0.86
CA GLN A 143 -20.11 -0.03 0.22
C GLN A 143 -18.91 -0.89 0.62
N ALA A 144 -18.18 -1.45 -0.33
CA ALA A 144 -16.98 -2.25 -0.06
C ALA A 144 -15.91 -1.43 0.69
N ASN A 145 -15.62 -0.20 0.24
CA ASN A 145 -14.67 0.68 0.91
C ASN A 145 -15.11 1.08 2.31
N ALA A 146 -16.40 1.36 2.51
CA ALA A 146 -16.94 1.66 3.83
C ALA A 146 -16.88 0.44 4.77
N GLU A 147 -17.11 -0.77 4.25
CA GLU A 147 -16.94 -2.01 5.00
C GLU A 147 -15.48 -2.19 5.46
N LEU A 148 -14.50 -1.94 4.57
CA LEU A 148 -13.07 -1.99 4.91
C LEU A 148 -12.71 -0.97 6.00
N CYS A 149 -13.21 0.26 5.92
CA CYS A 149 -12.98 1.27 6.96
C CYS A 149 -13.58 0.86 8.32
N ASN A 150 -14.78 0.26 8.32
CA ASN A 150 -15.39 -0.28 9.53
C ASN A 150 -14.59 -1.46 10.10
N LEU A 151 -14.10 -2.36 9.24
CA LEU A 151 -13.22 -3.46 9.62
C LEU A 151 -11.93 -2.94 10.28
N ILE A 152 -11.25 -1.99 9.65
CA ILE A 152 -10.02 -1.38 10.18
C ILE A 152 -10.29 -0.74 11.55
N THR A 153 -11.38 0.04 11.65
CA THR A 153 -11.78 0.70 12.91
C THR A 153 -12.00 -0.31 14.02
N ASN A 154 -12.82 -1.34 13.78
CA ASN A 154 -13.11 -2.36 14.78
C ASN A 154 -11.85 -3.13 15.17
N THR A 155 -11.00 -3.47 14.20
CA THR A 155 -9.74 -4.16 14.45
C THR A 155 -8.80 -3.35 15.34
N LEU A 156 -8.64 -2.05 15.07
CA LEU A 156 -7.77 -1.19 15.87
C LEU A 156 -8.30 -1.01 17.30
N LEU A 157 -9.62 -0.88 17.47
CA LEU A 157 -10.26 -0.82 18.78
C LEU A 157 -10.10 -2.12 19.56
N ASP A 158 -10.33 -3.28 18.93
CA ASP A 158 -10.18 -4.59 19.55
C ASP A 158 -8.70 -4.91 19.88
N CYS A 159 -7.75 -4.31 19.14
CA CYS A 159 -6.31 -4.34 19.46
C CYS A 159 -5.92 -3.38 20.59
N GLY A 160 -6.86 -2.63 21.18
CA GLY A 160 -6.65 -1.80 22.37
C GLY A 160 -6.35 -0.33 22.10
N LEU A 161 -6.50 0.17 20.86
CA LEU A 161 -6.42 1.60 20.59
C LEU A 161 -7.75 2.29 20.95
N ASN A 162 -7.66 3.55 21.37
CA ASN A 162 -8.83 4.42 21.52
C ASN A 162 -9.06 5.20 20.23
N LYS A 163 -10.29 5.70 20.06
CA LYS A 163 -10.70 6.46 18.87
C LYS A 163 -9.82 7.69 18.59
N GLU A 164 -9.27 8.31 19.61
CA GLU A 164 -8.44 9.50 19.52
C GLU A 164 -6.98 9.19 19.10
N GLN A 165 -6.62 7.91 19.00
CA GLN A 165 -5.26 7.48 18.70
C GLN A 165 -5.01 7.15 17.24
N PHE A 166 -6.06 7.13 16.41
CA PHE A 166 -5.91 6.84 14.99
C PHE A 166 -6.94 7.58 14.13
N THR A 167 -6.60 7.75 12.88
CA THR A 167 -7.46 8.30 11.83
C THR A 167 -7.26 7.50 10.55
N ILE A 168 -8.32 7.26 9.81
CA ILE A 168 -8.30 6.57 8.52
C ILE A 168 -8.38 7.63 7.42
N ASN A 169 -7.30 7.83 6.69
CA ASN A 169 -7.26 8.74 5.55
C ASN A 169 -7.73 8.03 4.28
N VAL A 170 -8.72 8.61 3.60
CA VAL A 170 -9.24 8.08 2.34
C VAL A 170 -8.92 9.04 1.21
N SER A 171 -8.46 8.50 0.10
CA SER A 171 -8.16 9.28 -1.10
C SER A 171 -8.62 8.58 -2.36
N ASN A 172 -8.80 9.35 -3.43
CA ASN A 172 -9.15 8.82 -4.74
C ASN A 172 -8.11 9.24 -5.79
N ARG A 173 -7.48 8.27 -6.43
CA ARG A 173 -6.43 8.51 -7.42
C ARG A 173 -6.92 9.28 -8.66
N LYS A 174 -8.20 9.13 -9.05
CA LYS A 174 -8.79 9.84 -10.20
C LYS A 174 -8.72 11.35 -10.01
N ILE A 175 -8.84 11.85 -8.77
CA ILE A 175 -8.76 13.28 -8.46
C ILE A 175 -7.37 13.82 -8.80
N VAL A 176 -6.33 13.13 -8.34
CA VAL A 176 -4.93 13.50 -8.61
C VAL A 176 -4.60 13.35 -10.10
N GLN A 177 -5.08 12.27 -10.73
CA GLN A 177 -4.85 12.04 -12.17
C GLN A 177 -5.55 13.10 -13.03
N GLY A 178 -6.77 13.48 -12.66
CA GLY A 178 -7.48 14.56 -13.35
C GLY A 178 -6.76 15.91 -13.24
N LEU A 179 -6.24 16.25 -12.06
CA LEU A 179 -5.39 17.45 -11.89
C LEU A 179 -4.14 17.39 -12.77
N ILE A 180 -3.46 16.24 -12.82
CA ILE A 180 -2.28 16.03 -13.68
C ILE A 180 -2.64 16.24 -15.16
N ASN A 181 -3.81 15.79 -15.59
CA ASN A 181 -4.30 15.97 -16.96
C ASN A 181 -4.63 17.44 -17.24
N GLU A 182 -5.32 18.15 -16.32
CA GLU A 182 -5.60 19.59 -16.47
C GLU A 182 -4.33 20.44 -16.59
N LEU A 183 -3.28 20.04 -15.86
CA LEU A 183 -1.99 20.72 -15.90
C LEU A 183 -1.13 20.33 -17.12
N ASN A 184 -1.64 19.48 -18.02
CA ASN A 184 -0.92 18.98 -19.18
C ASN A 184 0.48 18.43 -18.85
N ILE A 185 0.59 17.66 -17.75
CA ILE A 185 1.85 17.06 -17.33
C ILE A 185 2.11 15.83 -18.21
N SER A 186 3.27 15.79 -18.86
CA SER A 186 3.65 14.69 -19.76
C SER A 186 3.72 13.34 -19.02
N GLU A 187 3.39 12.25 -19.70
CA GLU A 187 3.35 10.88 -19.13
C GLU A 187 4.64 10.51 -18.39
N GLU A 188 5.80 10.85 -18.94
CA GLU A 188 7.12 10.62 -18.33
C GLU A 188 7.28 11.25 -16.94
N LYS A 189 6.54 12.34 -16.65
CA LYS A 189 6.61 13.08 -15.39
C LYS A 189 5.52 12.69 -14.41
N GLN A 190 4.39 12.12 -14.87
CA GLN A 190 3.23 11.81 -14.03
C GLN A 190 3.56 10.92 -12.82
N LEU A 191 4.31 9.84 -13.05
CA LEU A 191 4.71 8.94 -11.97
C LEU A 191 5.58 9.65 -10.92
N LYS A 192 6.46 10.56 -11.35
CA LYS A 192 7.31 11.34 -10.43
C LYS A 192 6.48 12.32 -9.60
N VAL A 193 5.44 12.92 -10.19
CA VAL A 193 4.49 13.80 -9.49
C VAL A 193 3.74 13.02 -8.42
N ILE A 194 3.16 11.88 -8.77
CA ILE A 194 2.44 11.01 -7.82
C ILE A 194 3.37 10.60 -6.68
N ARG A 195 4.59 10.13 -6.99
CA ARG A 195 5.60 9.75 -5.98
C ARG A 195 6.04 10.94 -5.10
N ALA A 196 6.01 12.16 -5.61
CA ALA A 196 6.29 13.34 -4.81
C ALA A 196 5.15 13.63 -3.82
N ILE A 197 3.90 13.56 -4.28
CA ILE A 197 2.69 13.75 -3.45
C ILE A 197 2.62 12.68 -2.34
N ASP A 198 2.89 11.42 -2.63
CA ASP A 198 2.90 10.30 -1.67
C ASP A 198 3.90 10.48 -0.51
N LYS A 199 4.80 11.44 -0.63
CA LYS A 199 5.76 11.76 0.43
C LYS A 199 5.32 12.90 1.35
N LEU A 200 4.13 13.47 1.12
CA LEU A 200 3.65 14.64 1.89
C LEU A 200 3.68 14.38 3.40
N ASP A 201 3.20 13.23 3.83
CA ASP A 201 3.08 12.87 5.26
C ASP A 201 4.33 12.19 5.83
N LYS A 202 5.38 12.01 5.02
CA LYS A 202 6.63 11.43 5.52
C LYS A 202 7.35 12.41 6.43
N PRO A 203 7.90 11.95 7.58
CA PRO A 203 8.66 12.81 8.49
C PRO A 203 9.77 13.58 7.76
N GLY A 204 9.78 14.90 7.95
CA GLY A 204 10.78 15.79 7.35
C GLY A 204 10.54 16.14 5.88
N PHE A 205 9.40 15.79 5.31
CA PHE A 205 9.02 16.18 3.94
C PHE A 205 8.07 17.38 3.93
N GLY A 206 6.81 17.21 4.28
CA GLY A 206 5.78 18.25 4.18
C GLY A 206 5.68 18.86 2.79
N LEU A 207 4.95 19.98 2.69
CA LEU A 207 4.77 20.71 1.41
C LEU A 207 6.11 21.16 0.80
N THR A 208 7.08 21.58 1.61
CA THR A 208 8.40 22.04 1.11
C THR A 208 9.18 20.89 0.45
N GLY A 209 9.12 19.69 1.04
CA GLY A 209 9.76 18.50 0.48
C GLY A 209 9.09 18.05 -0.82
N VAL A 210 7.75 18.15 -0.89
CA VAL A 210 6.98 17.88 -2.10
C VAL A 210 7.33 18.89 -3.18
N GLU A 211 7.34 20.20 -2.87
CA GLU A 211 7.74 21.26 -3.81
C GLU A 211 9.10 21.01 -4.45
N ALA A 212 10.10 20.65 -3.64
CA ALA A 212 11.44 20.36 -4.15
C ALA A 212 11.45 19.18 -5.14
N LEU A 213 10.64 18.13 -4.91
CA LEU A 213 10.51 16.98 -5.80
C LEU A 213 9.62 17.24 -7.02
N LEU A 214 8.69 18.18 -6.95
CA LEU A 214 7.94 18.64 -8.13
C LEU A 214 8.82 19.49 -9.08
N LYS A 215 9.78 20.22 -8.53
CA LYS A 215 10.82 20.97 -9.29
C LYS A 215 11.91 20.02 -9.80
N LYS A 216 13.16 20.41 -9.68
CA LYS A 216 14.29 19.68 -10.30
C LYS A 216 14.84 18.55 -9.47
N GLU A 217 15.04 18.78 -8.16
CA GLU A 217 15.68 17.82 -7.27
C GLU A 217 15.45 18.15 -5.80
N ARG A 218 15.57 17.14 -4.96
CA ARG A 218 15.66 17.31 -3.50
C ARG A 218 16.93 16.69 -2.98
N LYS A 219 17.64 17.44 -2.14
CA LYS A 219 18.80 16.96 -1.38
C LYS A 219 18.36 16.67 0.05
N ASP A 220 18.59 15.47 0.53
CA ASP A 220 18.26 15.10 1.90
C ASP A 220 19.38 15.46 2.89
N ALA A 221 19.14 15.24 4.19
CA ALA A 221 20.10 15.54 5.25
C ALA A 221 21.41 14.72 5.15
N SER A 222 21.40 13.59 4.43
CA SER A 222 22.59 12.77 4.16
C SER A 222 23.37 13.22 2.93
N GLY A 223 22.84 14.21 2.19
CA GLY A 223 23.40 14.69 0.94
C GLY A 223 23.00 13.91 -0.30
N ALA A 224 22.16 12.88 -0.17
CA ALA A 224 21.64 12.13 -1.30
C ALA A 224 20.66 12.99 -2.12
N VAL A 225 20.83 12.97 -3.45
CA VAL A 225 20.01 13.76 -4.38
C VAL A 225 18.98 12.87 -5.03
N THR A 226 17.70 13.25 -4.90
CA THR A 226 16.58 12.62 -5.59
C THR A 226 16.14 13.55 -6.73
N LYS A 227 16.15 13.05 -7.97
CA LYS A 227 15.66 13.79 -9.14
C LYS A 227 14.15 14.02 -9.04
N GLY A 228 13.73 15.25 -9.30
CA GLY A 228 12.33 15.65 -9.31
C GLY A 228 11.63 15.45 -10.65
N ALA A 229 10.39 15.97 -10.71
CA ALA A 229 9.55 15.92 -11.91
C ALA A 229 9.86 17.01 -12.94
N ASP A 230 10.66 18.02 -12.57
CA ASP A 230 11.04 19.15 -13.42
C ASP A 230 9.81 19.87 -14.01
N LEU A 231 8.86 20.22 -13.15
CA LEU A 231 7.67 21.00 -13.49
C LEU A 231 7.99 22.49 -13.49
N ASN A 232 7.20 23.28 -14.25
CA ASN A 232 7.26 24.72 -14.19
C ASN A 232 6.61 25.27 -12.90
N ASP A 233 6.90 26.53 -12.56
CA ASP A 233 6.45 27.12 -11.29
C ASP A 233 4.92 27.23 -11.19
N ASP A 234 4.19 27.39 -12.27
CA ASP A 234 2.73 27.42 -12.29
C ASP A 234 2.12 26.06 -11.96
N GLN A 235 2.62 24.99 -12.61
CA GLN A 235 2.21 23.62 -12.30
C GLN A 235 2.50 23.24 -10.84
N VAL A 236 3.68 23.59 -10.35
CA VAL A 236 4.07 23.35 -8.95
C VAL A 236 3.12 24.07 -8.00
N LYS A 237 2.83 25.36 -8.25
CA LYS A 237 1.91 26.15 -7.43
C LYS A 237 0.51 25.54 -7.38
N GLN A 238 -0.04 25.15 -8.52
CA GLN A 238 -1.37 24.56 -8.60
C GLN A 238 -1.46 23.23 -7.85
N ILE A 239 -0.44 22.38 -7.94
CA ILE A 239 -0.37 21.12 -7.16
C ILE A 239 -0.29 21.41 -5.65
N LEU A 240 0.55 22.38 -5.23
CA LEU A 240 0.68 22.72 -3.82
C LEU A 240 -0.61 23.37 -3.26
N ASP A 241 -1.32 24.14 -4.06
CA ASP A 241 -2.61 24.72 -3.66
C ASP A 241 -3.71 23.63 -3.58
N PHE A 242 -3.70 22.65 -4.48
CA PHE A 242 -4.55 21.49 -4.40
C PHE A 242 -4.31 20.69 -3.10
N LEU A 243 -3.07 20.43 -2.72
CA LEU A 243 -2.72 19.68 -1.52
C LEU A 243 -3.15 20.34 -0.19
N LYS A 244 -3.51 21.62 -0.22
CA LYS A 244 -4.02 22.35 0.95
C LYS A 244 -5.54 22.22 1.11
N ILE A 245 -6.25 21.79 0.09
CA ILE A 245 -7.71 21.67 0.12
C ILE A 245 -8.08 20.48 0.99
N LYS A 246 -9.03 20.71 1.91
CA LYS A 246 -9.53 19.67 2.83
C LYS A 246 -11.02 19.41 2.69
N ASP A 247 -11.71 20.16 1.83
CA ASP A 247 -13.17 20.09 1.65
C ASP A 247 -13.49 19.60 0.24
N LEU A 248 -14.32 18.57 0.13
CA LEU A 248 -14.77 18.03 -1.15
C LEU A 248 -15.54 19.05 -1.99
N LYS A 249 -16.29 19.97 -1.37
CA LYS A 249 -17.01 21.02 -2.10
C LYS A 249 -16.04 22.00 -2.75
N GLU A 250 -14.96 22.36 -2.05
CA GLU A 250 -13.90 23.20 -2.62
C GLU A 250 -13.19 22.47 -3.77
N LEU A 251 -12.87 21.18 -3.61
CA LEU A 251 -12.30 20.36 -4.68
C LEU A 251 -13.19 20.35 -5.92
N LYS A 252 -14.50 20.13 -5.72
CA LYS A 252 -15.50 20.07 -6.79
C LYS A 252 -15.60 21.37 -7.59
N GLN A 253 -15.38 22.52 -6.94
CA GLN A 253 -15.39 23.83 -7.60
C GLN A 253 -14.09 24.12 -8.35
N LYS A 254 -12.96 23.64 -7.84
CA LYS A 254 -11.62 23.93 -8.41
C LYS A 254 -11.21 23.00 -9.54
N LEU A 255 -11.56 21.72 -9.45
CA LEU A 255 -11.20 20.71 -10.44
C LEU A 255 -12.36 20.48 -11.40
N THR A 256 -12.20 20.88 -12.65
CA THR A 256 -13.27 20.79 -13.68
C THR A 256 -13.12 19.59 -14.60
N ASN A 257 -11.99 18.91 -14.57
CA ASN A 257 -11.72 17.72 -15.37
C ASN A 257 -12.69 16.58 -15.01
N GLU A 258 -13.23 15.92 -16.03
CA GLU A 258 -14.22 14.84 -15.89
C GLU A 258 -13.75 13.74 -14.96
N LEU A 259 -12.48 13.31 -15.07
CA LEU A 259 -11.90 12.26 -14.23
C LEU A 259 -11.83 12.68 -12.76
N SER A 260 -11.48 13.95 -12.48
CA SER A 260 -11.51 14.50 -11.12
C SER A 260 -12.93 14.53 -10.55
N GLN A 261 -13.90 14.96 -11.34
CA GLN A 261 -15.30 14.99 -10.94
C GLN A 261 -15.86 13.59 -10.64
N GLU A 262 -15.47 12.58 -11.44
CA GLU A 262 -15.80 11.18 -11.17
C GLU A 262 -15.21 10.72 -9.83
N GLY A 263 -13.92 10.99 -9.57
CA GLY A 263 -13.27 10.64 -8.31
C GLY A 263 -13.88 11.34 -7.10
N ILE A 264 -14.29 12.59 -7.24
CA ILE A 264 -15.00 13.35 -6.19
C ILE A 264 -16.37 12.72 -5.93
N LYS A 265 -17.12 12.34 -6.98
CA LYS A 265 -18.41 11.67 -6.84
C LYS A 265 -18.27 10.32 -6.11
N GLU A 266 -17.24 9.53 -6.43
CA GLU A 266 -16.96 8.28 -5.72
C GLU A 266 -16.68 8.50 -4.22
N LEU A 267 -15.98 9.58 -3.85
CA LEU A 267 -15.79 9.94 -2.44
C LEU A 267 -17.09 10.44 -1.79
N GLU A 268 -17.92 11.24 -2.49
CA GLU A 268 -19.24 11.64 -1.98
C GLU A 268 -20.08 10.41 -1.66
N ASP A 269 -20.18 9.45 -2.59
CA ASP A 269 -20.93 8.20 -2.41
C ASP A 269 -20.37 7.35 -1.24
N PHE A 270 -19.05 7.30 -1.10
CA PHE A 270 -18.39 6.65 0.03
C PHE A 270 -18.76 7.31 1.37
N PHE A 271 -18.68 8.66 1.45
CA PHE A 271 -18.99 9.38 2.68
C PHE A 271 -20.49 9.29 3.05
N GLU A 272 -21.38 9.16 2.08
CA GLU A 272 -22.79 8.85 2.37
C GLU A 272 -22.94 7.51 3.07
N VAL A 273 -22.24 6.47 2.58
CA VAL A 273 -22.34 5.11 3.13
C VAL A 273 -21.68 5.00 4.50
N ILE A 274 -20.47 5.56 4.67
CA ILE A 274 -19.70 5.43 5.92
C ILE A 274 -20.39 6.09 7.12
N ASN A 275 -21.26 7.08 6.90
CA ASN A 275 -22.01 7.74 7.94
C ASN A 275 -22.93 6.79 8.74
N PHE A 276 -23.27 5.63 8.19
CA PHE A 276 -24.04 4.59 8.86
C PHE A 276 -23.18 3.58 9.63
N GLY A 277 -21.84 3.68 9.54
CA GLY A 277 -20.90 2.75 10.16
C GLY A 277 -20.24 3.28 11.42
N ASN A 278 -19.47 2.41 12.09
CA ASN A 278 -18.70 2.74 13.29
C ASN A 278 -17.47 3.61 12.99
N ALA A 279 -17.03 3.62 11.74
CA ALA A 279 -15.84 4.35 11.30
C ALA A 279 -16.12 5.82 10.95
N LYS A 280 -17.37 6.29 10.96
CA LYS A 280 -17.75 7.64 10.50
C LYS A 280 -16.92 8.77 11.12
N ASP A 281 -16.59 8.66 12.40
CA ASP A 281 -15.82 9.68 13.14
C ASP A 281 -14.30 9.46 13.02
N GLN A 282 -13.88 8.37 12.38
CA GLN A 282 -12.48 7.96 12.22
C GLN A 282 -11.94 8.22 10.81
N VAL A 283 -12.82 8.46 9.84
CA VAL A 283 -12.48 8.64 8.42
C VAL A 283 -12.44 10.11 8.06
N GLN A 284 -11.38 10.49 7.36
CA GLN A 284 -11.22 11.83 6.78
C GLN A 284 -10.60 11.77 5.39
#